data_e7babf3e5fbb3f9e7163a3d8f0c81de2
#
_entry.id   e7babf3e5fbb3f9e7163a3d8f0c81de2
#
_cell.length_a   1.000
_cell.length_b   1.000
_cell.length_c   1.000
_cell.angle_alpha   90.00
_cell.angle_beta   90.00
_cell.angle_gamma   90.00
#
_symmetry.space_group_name_H-M   'P 1'
#
loop_
_entity.id
_entity.type
_entity.pdbx_description
1 polymer ?
#
loop_
_entity_poly.entity_id
_entity_poly.type
_entity_poly.pdbx_seq_one_letter_code
_entity_poly.pdbx_strand_id
1 'polypeptide(L)'
;MKNRLLLLLLTITIFAQAQTIEVSGVQSGIWDADTVLVKGDVKVQDSLRIAAGTTVLFDSFYSIRVENGASLTALGSENDSILFTIADTTGFHLFNMGRGGWNGIRLEKASASKFNYCRFQYGKAALDDDQDGGALRIFDCNNVEISHCNLFCNFSREHGGALNAEHSTVVMHDCDVTHNRTYTGLDTVYYMYGGGLRFINCEVELTDMNFRYNVGETAIGGALSLDSCATKIDRCKFEHNYGINGGGLYVMRSNHLGRDIITNSLFANNTSGHFGGGLAVCQASPWINNLTVVNNHSIGVNCGGIFFYQHSEPILWNCIVFGNTNESPLDEPVQIWSWTYEESRLQFYGCLIQYGLENISNYEAVSVYEDCLDEDPLFVAPENEDFHLTAGSPCINAGYTMASDMGYDLDGNWRVCGERIDIGAYEYSGIGVQENAQKESSVHIVGNPVTASSYAEIECESACNLFAKVYSIDGKFLVHKDLGNTQAGINRIEIGEWFQNLTSGTYLLVISTPKNTCVTKVIKQ
;
A
#
# COMPACT_ATOMS: atom_id res chain seq x y z
N MET A 1 -50.71 38.52 -38.55
CA MET A 1 -50.94 37.27 -37.84
C MET A 1 -49.68 36.42 -37.89
N LYS A 2 -48.90 36.37 -36.79
CA LYS A 2 -47.66 35.58 -36.69
C LYS A 2 -47.99 34.32 -35.91
N ASN A 3 -48.01 33.17 -36.56
CA ASN A 3 -48.14 31.86 -35.94
C ASN A 3 -46.80 31.56 -35.22
N ARG A 4 -46.82 31.47 -33.87
CA ARG A 4 -45.77 30.87 -33.08
C ARG A 4 -46.05 29.39 -32.96
N LEU A 5 -45.17 28.60 -33.57
CA LEU A 5 -45.14 27.13 -33.41
C LEU A 5 -44.46 26.85 -32.05
N LEU A 6 -45.24 26.32 -31.08
CA LEU A 6 -44.75 25.90 -29.77
C LEU A 6 -44.24 24.46 -29.95
N LEU A 7 -42.90 24.28 -29.94
CA LEU A 7 -42.27 22.95 -29.97
C LEU A 7 -42.29 22.39 -28.53
N LEU A 8 -43.17 21.43 -28.27
CA LEU A 8 -43.22 20.71 -27.00
C LEU A 8 -42.12 19.63 -27.04
N LEU A 9 -40.98 19.88 -26.33
CA LEU A 9 -39.98 18.84 -26.08
C LEU A 9 -40.52 17.87 -25.04
N LEU A 10 -40.93 16.70 -25.51
CA LEU A 10 -41.26 15.56 -24.64
C LEU A 10 -39.95 14.93 -24.20
N THR A 11 -39.49 15.20 -22.99
CA THR A 11 -38.39 14.45 -22.35
C THR A 11 -38.97 13.10 -21.91
N ILE A 12 -38.68 12.06 -22.67
CA ILE A 12 -38.95 10.67 -22.27
C ILE A 12 -37.87 10.32 -21.26
N THR A 13 -38.19 10.38 -19.99
CA THR A 13 -37.38 9.75 -18.93
C THR A 13 -37.58 8.23 -19.05
N ILE A 14 -36.64 7.55 -19.66
CA ILE A 14 -36.56 6.09 -19.62
C ILE A 14 -36.09 5.75 -18.19
N PHE A 15 -37.00 5.30 -17.35
CA PHE A 15 -36.64 4.62 -16.11
C PHE A 15 -36.05 3.27 -16.51
N ALA A 16 -34.75 3.13 -16.46
CA ALA A 16 -34.11 1.82 -16.50
C ALA A 16 -34.63 1.03 -15.30
N GLN A 17 -35.33 -0.05 -15.52
CA GLN A 17 -35.76 -0.96 -14.46
C GLN A 17 -34.51 -1.75 -14.05
N ALA A 18 -34.16 -1.74 -12.76
CA ALA A 18 -33.04 -2.49 -12.25
C ALA A 18 -33.16 -3.98 -12.61
N GLN A 19 -32.15 -4.49 -13.30
CA GLN A 19 -32.15 -5.88 -13.75
C GLN A 19 -31.56 -6.79 -12.68
N THR A 20 -32.32 -7.81 -12.24
CA THR A 20 -31.79 -8.85 -11.34
C THR A 20 -31.80 -10.18 -12.08
N ILE A 21 -30.67 -10.91 -11.99
CA ILE A 21 -30.56 -12.30 -12.46
C ILE A 21 -30.25 -13.21 -11.27
N GLU A 22 -30.78 -14.43 -11.29
CA GLU A 22 -30.50 -15.47 -10.29
C GLU A 22 -29.53 -16.49 -10.87
N VAL A 23 -28.51 -16.86 -10.08
CA VAL A 23 -27.43 -17.77 -10.52
C VAL A 23 -27.14 -18.85 -9.49
N SER A 24 -26.79 -20.04 -9.97
CA SER A 24 -26.24 -21.17 -9.20
C SER A 24 -25.62 -22.20 -10.15
N GLY A 25 -24.87 -23.17 -9.62
CA GLY A 25 -24.28 -24.25 -10.42
C GLY A 25 -23.15 -23.75 -11.35
N VAL A 26 -23.02 -24.38 -12.51
CA VAL A 26 -21.98 -24.02 -13.48
C VAL A 26 -22.33 -22.74 -14.21
N GLN A 27 -21.40 -21.78 -14.18
CA GLN A 27 -21.53 -20.47 -14.79
C GLN A 27 -20.34 -20.15 -15.68
N SER A 28 -20.56 -19.39 -16.75
CA SER A 28 -19.57 -18.84 -17.67
C SER A 28 -20.12 -17.63 -18.42
N GLY A 29 -19.31 -16.97 -19.22
CA GLY A 29 -19.71 -15.83 -20.04
C GLY A 29 -19.72 -14.51 -19.27
N ILE A 30 -20.80 -13.74 -19.32
CA ILE A 30 -20.86 -12.39 -18.75
C ILE A 30 -22.06 -12.27 -17.82
N TRP A 31 -21.81 -11.81 -16.61
CA TRP A 31 -22.82 -11.28 -15.71
C TRP A 31 -22.92 -9.76 -15.92
N ASP A 32 -23.99 -9.35 -16.60
CA ASP A 32 -24.27 -7.96 -16.93
C ASP A 32 -25.68 -7.60 -16.44
N ALA A 33 -25.78 -7.33 -15.15
CA ALA A 33 -27.02 -6.99 -14.46
C ALA A 33 -26.71 -6.10 -13.25
N ASP A 34 -27.65 -5.25 -12.84
CA ASP A 34 -27.48 -4.42 -11.63
C ASP A 34 -27.28 -5.29 -10.38
N THR A 35 -28.00 -6.43 -10.32
CA THR A 35 -27.86 -7.40 -9.24
C THR A 35 -27.79 -8.82 -9.79
N VAL A 36 -26.76 -9.54 -9.37
CA VAL A 36 -26.62 -11.00 -9.56
C VAL A 36 -26.87 -11.66 -8.22
N LEU A 37 -28.06 -12.28 -8.07
CA LEU A 37 -28.48 -12.97 -6.85
C LEU A 37 -27.98 -14.41 -6.87
N VAL A 38 -27.01 -14.73 -6.00
CA VAL A 38 -26.43 -16.07 -5.89
C VAL A 38 -27.30 -16.93 -4.97
N LYS A 39 -27.98 -17.93 -5.55
CA LYS A 39 -28.92 -18.82 -4.88
C LYS A 39 -28.36 -20.22 -4.56
N GLY A 40 -27.09 -20.45 -4.83
CA GLY A 40 -26.37 -21.70 -4.57
C GLY A 40 -24.93 -21.57 -4.97
N ASP A 41 -24.09 -22.56 -4.62
CA ASP A 41 -22.68 -22.55 -5.02
C ASP A 41 -22.52 -22.41 -6.53
N VAL A 42 -21.59 -21.55 -6.94
CA VAL A 42 -21.26 -21.30 -8.34
C VAL A 42 -19.92 -21.97 -8.65
N LYS A 43 -19.85 -22.64 -9.81
CA LYS A 43 -18.63 -23.23 -10.38
C LYS A 43 -18.32 -22.57 -11.71
N VAL A 44 -17.15 -21.97 -11.81
CA VAL A 44 -16.62 -21.39 -13.05
C VAL A 44 -15.63 -22.38 -13.65
N GLN A 45 -16.00 -22.98 -14.78
CA GLN A 45 -15.20 -24.02 -15.49
C GLN A 45 -14.58 -23.52 -16.80
N ASP A 46 -14.87 -22.27 -17.17
CA ASP A 46 -14.33 -21.56 -18.32
C ASP A 46 -14.04 -20.12 -17.89
N SER A 47 -14.39 -19.12 -18.65
CA SER A 47 -14.24 -17.72 -18.28
C SER A 47 -15.58 -17.13 -17.80
N LEU A 48 -15.53 -16.39 -16.69
CA LEU A 48 -16.63 -15.58 -16.19
C LEU A 48 -16.17 -14.13 -16.07
N ARG A 49 -16.93 -13.22 -16.69
CA ARG A 49 -16.74 -11.79 -16.55
C ARG A 49 -17.92 -11.16 -15.81
N ILE A 50 -17.63 -10.27 -14.86
CA ILE A 50 -18.65 -9.47 -14.16
C ILE A 50 -18.51 -8.02 -14.63
N ALA A 51 -19.63 -7.43 -15.06
CA ALA A 51 -19.68 -6.07 -15.57
C ALA A 51 -19.56 -5.04 -14.44
N ALA A 52 -19.06 -3.83 -14.76
CA ALA A 52 -18.98 -2.73 -13.82
C ALA A 52 -20.37 -2.36 -13.26
N GLY A 53 -20.42 -1.93 -11.99
CA GLY A 53 -21.65 -1.56 -11.29
C GLY A 53 -22.47 -2.73 -10.77
N THR A 54 -22.11 -3.98 -11.10
CA THR A 54 -22.85 -5.17 -10.65
C THR A 54 -22.71 -5.39 -9.13
N THR A 55 -23.83 -5.60 -8.45
CA THR A 55 -23.88 -6.15 -7.10
C THR A 55 -24.04 -7.66 -7.17
N VAL A 56 -23.03 -8.42 -6.74
CA VAL A 56 -23.09 -9.86 -6.54
C VAL A 56 -23.57 -10.11 -5.12
N LEU A 57 -24.86 -10.41 -4.99
CA LEU A 57 -25.55 -10.55 -3.72
C LEU A 57 -25.77 -12.03 -3.40
N PHE A 58 -25.14 -12.51 -2.35
CA PHE A 58 -25.34 -13.87 -1.88
C PHE A 58 -26.57 -13.96 -0.98
N ASP A 59 -27.49 -14.86 -1.31
CA ASP A 59 -28.71 -15.11 -0.54
C ASP A 59 -28.43 -15.89 0.76
N SER A 60 -27.36 -16.67 0.75
CA SER A 60 -26.90 -17.47 1.89
C SER A 60 -25.39 -17.74 1.82
N PHE A 61 -24.93 -18.68 2.62
CA PHE A 61 -23.51 -19.09 2.73
C PHE A 61 -23.07 -19.90 1.52
N TYR A 62 -22.94 -19.26 0.35
CA TYR A 62 -22.50 -19.86 -0.91
C TYR A 62 -21.17 -19.30 -1.34
N SER A 63 -20.46 -20.03 -2.21
CA SER A 63 -19.16 -19.70 -2.77
C SER A 63 -19.20 -19.56 -4.29
N ILE A 64 -18.18 -18.85 -4.82
CA ILE A 64 -17.80 -18.92 -6.25
C ILE A 64 -16.49 -19.66 -6.33
N ARG A 65 -16.47 -20.86 -6.94
CA ARG A 65 -15.26 -21.66 -7.17
C ARG A 65 -14.83 -21.54 -8.62
N VAL A 66 -13.62 -21.06 -8.84
CA VAL A 66 -13.00 -20.98 -10.17
C VAL A 66 -12.05 -22.15 -10.29
N GLU A 67 -12.37 -23.07 -11.17
CA GLU A 67 -11.69 -24.35 -11.27
C GLU A 67 -10.45 -24.27 -12.20
N ASN A 68 -9.70 -25.36 -12.26
CA ASN A 68 -8.44 -25.46 -13.00
C ASN A 68 -8.56 -24.95 -14.46
N GLY A 69 -7.75 -23.96 -14.80
CA GLY A 69 -7.70 -23.35 -16.12
C GLY A 69 -8.78 -22.31 -16.40
N ALA A 70 -9.81 -22.22 -15.57
CA ALA A 70 -10.84 -21.19 -15.67
C ALA A 70 -10.35 -19.82 -15.17
N SER A 71 -11.06 -18.76 -15.48
CA SER A 71 -10.75 -17.40 -15.03
C SER A 71 -11.96 -16.62 -14.56
N LEU A 72 -11.77 -15.75 -13.57
CA LEU A 72 -12.77 -14.79 -13.12
C LEU A 72 -12.22 -13.37 -13.33
N THR A 73 -12.96 -12.55 -14.06
CA THR A 73 -12.61 -11.17 -14.34
C THR A 73 -13.74 -10.26 -13.89
N ALA A 74 -13.49 -9.46 -12.84
CA ALA A 74 -14.42 -8.47 -12.30
C ALA A 74 -13.77 -7.09 -12.42
N LEU A 75 -14.18 -6.31 -13.43
CA LEU A 75 -13.60 -5.02 -13.75
C LEU A 75 -14.64 -3.92 -13.57
N GLY A 76 -14.66 -3.33 -12.38
CA GLY A 76 -15.39 -2.12 -12.08
C GLY A 76 -14.66 -0.87 -12.55
N SER A 77 -15.16 0.28 -12.16
CA SER A 77 -14.53 1.59 -12.29
C SER A 77 -14.74 2.39 -11.02
N GLU A 78 -14.08 3.52 -10.89
CA GLU A 78 -14.18 4.41 -9.73
C GLU A 78 -15.65 4.77 -9.41
N ASN A 79 -16.47 5.03 -10.43
CA ASN A 79 -17.87 5.40 -10.26
C ASN A 79 -18.84 4.20 -10.27
N ASP A 80 -18.42 3.05 -10.81
CA ASP A 80 -19.23 1.85 -11.00
C ASP A 80 -18.50 0.62 -10.45
N SER A 81 -18.24 0.61 -9.14
CA SER A 81 -17.55 -0.49 -8.46
C SER A 81 -18.42 -1.76 -8.44
N ILE A 82 -17.78 -2.93 -8.44
CA ILE A 82 -18.45 -4.21 -8.27
C ILE A 82 -18.51 -4.56 -6.79
N LEU A 83 -19.70 -4.87 -6.28
CA LEU A 83 -19.89 -5.22 -4.86
C LEU A 83 -20.16 -6.73 -4.71
N PHE A 84 -19.33 -7.41 -3.90
CA PHE A 84 -19.57 -8.77 -3.41
C PHE A 84 -20.00 -8.70 -1.95
N THR A 85 -21.23 -9.13 -1.65
CA THR A 85 -21.80 -9.05 -0.30
C THR A 85 -22.90 -10.07 -0.08
N ILE A 86 -23.43 -10.14 1.13
CA ILE A 86 -24.52 -11.03 1.53
C ILE A 86 -25.78 -10.23 1.83
N ALA A 87 -26.96 -10.84 1.61
CA ALA A 87 -28.26 -10.22 1.86
C ALA A 87 -28.56 -10.04 3.37
N ASP A 88 -28.13 -10.97 4.22
CA ASP A 88 -28.36 -10.93 5.67
C ASP A 88 -27.04 -11.13 6.43
N THR A 89 -26.58 -10.12 7.13
CA THR A 89 -25.37 -10.15 7.97
C THR A 89 -25.62 -10.65 9.40
N THR A 90 -26.87 -11.05 9.73
CA THR A 90 -27.22 -11.52 11.06
C THR A 90 -26.44 -12.78 11.43
N GLY A 91 -25.64 -12.69 12.49
CA GLY A 91 -24.79 -13.79 12.94
C GLY A 91 -23.39 -13.82 12.30
N PHE A 92 -22.98 -12.78 11.60
CA PHE A 92 -21.62 -12.67 11.05
C PHE A 92 -20.54 -12.85 12.12
N HIS A 93 -20.79 -12.36 13.34
CA HIS A 93 -19.89 -12.49 14.50
C HIS A 93 -19.77 -13.92 15.07
N LEU A 94 -20.62 -14.86 14.64
CA LEU A 94 -20.56 -16.25 15.10
C LEU A 94 -19.55 -17.03 14.24
N PHE A 95 -18.34 -17.24 14.75
CA PHE A 95 -17.18 -17.75 14.00
C PHE A 95 -17.25 -19.22 13.60
N ASN A 96 -18.12 -20.02 14.18
CA ASN A 96 -18.24 -21.46 13.92
C ASN A 96 -19.43 -21.82 13.01
N MET A 97 -20.05 -20.85 12.38
CA MET A 97 -21.22 -21.01 11.51
C MET A 97 -21.05 -20.19 10.25
N GLY A 98 -21.46 -20.71 9.10
CA GLY A 98 -21.55 -19.99 7.82
C GLY A 98 -22.59 -18.87 7.79
N ARG A 99 -23.33 -18.63 8.90
CA ARG A 99 -24.39 -17.65 8.96
C ARG A 99 -23.85 -16.22 8.97
N GLY A 100 -24.55 -15.33 8.29
CA GLY A 100 -24.27 -13.89 8.25
C GLY A 100 -23.14 -13.48 7.32
N GLY A 101 -22.53 -14.42 6.60
CA GLY A 101 -21.51 -14.21 5.59
C GLY A 101 -21.68 -15.11 4.40
N TRP A 102 -20.92 -14.87 3.34
CA TRP A 102 -20.84 -15.72 2.15
C TRP A 102 -19.47 -16.42 2.10
N ASN A 103 -19.41 -17.62 1.51
CA ASN A 103 -18.23 -18.48 1.57
C ASN A 103 -17.16 -18.13 0.51
N GLY A 104 -16.95 -16.84 0.25
CA GLY A 104 -15.83 -16.32 -0.53
C GLY A 104 -15.77 -16.75 -2.00
N ILE A 105 -14.76 -16.23 -2.68
CA ILE A 105 -14.29 -16.69 -3.99
C ILE A 105 -13.09 -17.59 -3.77
N ARG A 106 -13.10 -18.77 -4.40
CA ARG A 106 -12.07 -19.79 -4.29
C ARG A 106 -11.43 -20.00 -5.66
N LEU A 107 -10.22 -19.48 -5.86
CA LEU A 107 -9.42 -19.68 -7.07
C LEU A 107 -8.52 -20.89 -6.86
N GLU A 108 -8.79 -21.99 -7.57
CA GLU A 108 -8.04 -23.24 -7.45
C GLU A 108 -7.42 -23.61 -8.79
N LYS A 109 -6.12 -23.39 -8.93
CA LYS A 109 -5.37 -23.57 -10.19
C LYS A 109 -6.00 -22.78 -11.34
N ALA A 110 -6.61 -21.65 -11.01
CA ALA A 110 -7.25 -20.76 -11.96
C ALA A 110 -6.17 -20.09 -12.85
N SER A 111 -6.56 -19.79 -14.08
CA SER A 111 -5.76 -18.92 -14.94
C SER A 111 -5.85 -17.47 -14.46
N ALA A 112 -5.17 -16.58 -15.18
CA ALA A 112 -5.14 -15.16 -14.86
C ALA A 112 -6.51 -14.60 -14.49
N SER A 113 -6.70 -14.29 -13.22
CA SER A 113 -7.95 -13.71 -12.68
C SER A 113 -7.69 -12.28 -12.23
N LYS A 114 -8.66 -11.39 -12.48
CA LYS A 114 -8.47 -9.96 -12.24
C LYS A 114 -9.66 -9.34 -11.53
N PHE A 115 -9.35 -8.54 -10.51
CA PHE A 115 -10.31 -7.76 -9.74
C PHE A 115 -9.87 -6.30 -9.74
N ASN A 116 -10.71 -5.42 -10.27
CA ASN A 116 -10.45 -3.99 -10.30
C ASN A 116 -11.68 -3.21 -9.87
N TYR A 117 -11.52 -2.23 -8.96
CA TYR A 117 -12.61 -1.50 -8.33
C TYR A 117 -13.69 -2.44 -7.77
N CYS A 118 -13.27 -3.46 -7.02
CA CYS A 118 -14.17 -4.40 -6.35
C CYS A 118 -14.22 -4.13 -4.84
N ARG A 119 -15.40 -4.34 -4.26
CA ARG A 119 -15.63 -4.28 -2.81
C ARG A 119 -16.06 -5.65 -2.32
N PHE A 120 -15.27 -6.26 -1.43
CA PHE A 120 -15.54 -7.56 -0.84
C PHE A 120 -15.93 -7.37 0.62
N GLN A 121 -17.18 -7.63 0.95
CA GLN A 121 -17.73 -7.40 2.28
C GLN A 121 -18.41 -8.65 2.81
N TYR A 122 -18.15 -8.96 4.09
CA TYR A 122 -18.75 -10.07 4.83
C TYR A 122 -18.45 -11.45 4.23
N GLY A 123 -17.34 -11.59 3.53
CA GLY A 123 -16.81 -12.90 3.16
C GLY A 123 -16.40 -13.66 4.44
N LYS A 124 -16.72 -14.96 4.50
CA LYS A 124 -16.58 -15.72 5.74
C LYS A 124 -16.14 -17.16 5.48
N ALA A 125 -14.95 -17.52 5.90
CA ALA A 125 -14.43 -18.89 5.87
C ALA A 125 -14.60 -19.52 7.26
N ALA A 126 -15.65 -20.31 7.45
CA ALA A 126 -16.06 -20.81 8.76
C ALA A 126 -16.34 -22.32 8.82
N LEU A 127 -16.26 -23.05 7.70
CA LEU A 127 -16.45 -24.50 7.64
C LEU A 127 -15.14 -25.24 7.98
N ASP A 128 -15.23 -26.44 8.50
CA ASP A 128 -14.07 -27.24 8.91
C ASP A 128 -13.14 -27.63 7.74
N ASP A 129 -13.63 -27.66 6.53
CA ASP A 129 -12.88 -27.93 5.29
C ASP A 129 -12.53 -26.67 4.48
N ASP A 130 -12.96 -25.49 4.93
CA ASP A 130 -12.72 -24.22 4.24
C ASP A 130 -12.67 -23.06 5.27
N GLN A 131 -11.51 -22.89 5.94
CA GLN A 131 -11.34 -21.98 7.06
C GLN A 131 -10.47 -20.77 6.72
N ASP A 132 -9.99 -20.66 5.46
CA ASP A 132 -8.99 -19.68 5.03
C ASP A 132 -9.56 -18.68 4.04
N GLY A 133 -9.12 -17.42 4.15
CA GLY A 133 -9.45 -16.37 3.20
C GLY A 133 -10.94 -16.05 3.13
N GLY A 134 -11.44 -15.26 4.06
CA GLY A 134 -12.88 -14.98 4.17
C GLY A 134 -13.53 -14.55 2.86
N ALA A 135 -12.91 -13.60 2.15
CA ALA A 135 -13.39 -13.15 0.84
C ALA A 135 -12.72 -13.90 -0.33
N LEU A 136 -11.39 -14.11 -0.25
CA LEU A 136 -10.61 -14.69 -1.34
C LEU A 136 -9.69 -15.79 -0.81
N ARG A 137 -9.75 -16.96 -1.41
CA ARG A 137 -8.74 -18.01 -1.28
C ARG A 137 -8.12 -18.28 -2.65
N ILE A 138 -6.79 -18.23 -2.72
CA ILE A 138 -6.03 -18.36 -3.96
C ILE A 138 -5.05 -19.53 -3.76
N PHE A 139 -5.18 -20.57 -4.54
CA PHE A 139 -4.35 -21.75 -4.43
C PHE A 139 -3.80 -22.18 -5.79
N ASP A 140 -2.46 -22.26 -5.88
CA ASP A 140 -1.73 -22.73 -7.07
C ASP A 140 -2.14 -21.94 -8.34
N CYS A 141 -2.23 -20.59 -8.21
CA CYS A 141 -2.63 -19.68 -9.28
C CYS A 141 -1.48 -18.78 -9.69
N ASN A 142 -1.37 -18.55 -10.99
CA ASN A 142 -0.43 -17.58 -11.54
C ASN A 142 -1.19 -16.35 -12.06
N ASN A 143 -0.59 -15.15 -11.91
CA ASN A 143 -1.15 -13.89 -12.41
C ASN A 143 -2.54 -13.54 -11.85
N VAL A 144 -2.68 -13.47 -10.52
CA VAL A 144 -3.84 -12.86 -9.90
C VAL A 144 -3.55 -11.39 -9.64
N GLU A 145 -4.35 -10.51 -10.24
CA GLU A 145 -4.24 -9.06 -10.10
C GLU A 145 -5.44 -8.51 -9.33
N ILE A 146 -5.18 -7.71 -8.29
CA ILE A 146 -6.21 -7.07 -7.45
C ILE A 146 -5.84 -5.59 -7.32
N SER A 147 -6.68 -4.70 -7.84
CA SER A 147 -6.37 -3.28 -7.87
C SER A 147 -7.58 -2.40 -7.55
N HIS A 148 -7.34 -1.27 -6.86
CA HIS A 148 -8.37 -0.32 -6.45
C HIS A 148 -9.53 -1.00 -5.70
N CYS A 149 -9.22 -2.05 -4.93
CA CYS A 149 -10.21 -2.88 -4.26
C CYS A 149 -10.30 -2.59 -2.76
N ASN A 150 -11.47 -2.81 -2.19
CA ASN A 150 -11.69 -2.72 -0.77
C ASN A 150 -12.10 -4.09 -0.20
N LEU A 151 -11.28 -4.63 0.70
CA LEU A 151 -11.53 -5.86 1.44
C LEU A 151 -11.92 -5.47 2.88
N PHE A 152 -13.22 -5.41 3.14
CA PHE A 152 -13.77 -4.84 4.37
C PHE A 152 -14.63 -5.82 5.15
N CYS A 153 -14.40 -5.94 6.46
CA CYS A 153 -15.21 -6.78 7.35
C CYS A 153 -15.33 -8.23 6.87
N ASN A 154 -14.22 -8.86 6.49
CA ASN A 154 -14.18 -10.27 6.16
C ASN A 154 -13.62 -11.08 7.34
N PHE A 155 -13.94 -12.36 7.40
CA PHE A 155 -13.62 -13.23 8.52
C PHE A 155 -13.13 -14.60 8.06
N SER A 156 -12.07 -15.12 8.70
CA SER A 156 -11.65 -16.51 8.58
C SER A 156 -11.42 -17.15 9.96
N ARG A 157 -11.62 -18.46 10.05
CA ARG A 157 -11.32 -19.20 11.28
C ARG A 157 -9.84 -19.44 11.49
N GLU A 158 -9.05 -19.53 10.42
CA GLU A 158 -7.62 -19.84 10.53
C GLU A 158 -6.74 -18.75 9.91
N HIS A 159 -6.72 -18.61 8.61
CA HIS A 159 -5.72 -17.78 7.95
C HIS A 159 -6.32 -16.74 7.02
N GLY A 160 -5.71 -15.53 7.02
CA GLY A 160 -6.07 -14.46 6.11
C GLY A 160 -7.53 -14.04 6.23
N GLY A 161 -7.88 -13.18 7.18
CA GLY A 161 -9.26 -12.77 7.43
C GLY A 161 -10.02 -12.35 6.18
N ALA A 162 -9.34 -11.66 5.25
CA ALA A 162 -9.88 -11.32 3.94
C ALA A 162 -9.35 -12.23 2.84
N LEU A 163 -8.03 -12.45 2.78
CA LEU A 163 -7.41 -13.21 1.70
C LEU A 163 -6.35 -14.18 2.24
N ASN A 164 -6.38 -15.40 1.77
CA ASN A 164 -5.30 -16.38 1.92
C ASN A 164 -4.83 -16.84 0.54
N ALA A 165 -3.52 -16.75 0.28
CA ALA A 165 -2.92 -17.23 -0.97
C ALA A 165 -1.78 -18.21 -0.69
N GLU A 166 -1.73 -19.29 -1.47
CA GLU A 166 -0.72 -20.34 -1.37
C GLU A 166 -0.21 -20.72 -2.75
N HIS A 167 1.11 -20.91 -2.88
CA HIS A 167 1.78 -21.33 -4.11
C HIS A 167 1.39 -20.51 -5.34
N SER A 168 1.27 -19.20 -5.20
CA SER A 168 0.66 -18.34 -6.21
C SER A 168 1.49 -17.08 -6.47
N THR A 169 1.26 -16.46 -7.64
CA THR A 169 1.78 -15.13 -7.95
C THR A 169 0.64 -14.11 -7.87
N VAL A 170 0.75 -13.15 -6.96
CA VAL A 170 -0.30 -12.17 -6.66
C VAL A 170 0.26 -10.75 -6.67
N VAL A 171 -0.37 -9.87 -7.43
CA VAL A 171 -0.07 -8.44 -7.47
C VAL A 171 -1.27 -7.66 -6.96
N MET A 172 -1.05 -6.83 -5.94
CA MET A 172 -2.08 -5.94 -5.40
C MET A 172 -1.59 -4.50 -5.39
N HIS A 173 -2.42 -3.57 -5.83
CA HIS A 173 -2.10 -2.15 -5.74
C HIS A 173 -3.35 -1.29 -5.51
N ASP A 174 -3.16 -0.15 -4.83
CA ASP A 174 -4.23 0.79 -4.48
C ASP A 174 -5.43 0.11 -3.79
N CYS A 175 -5.17 -0.75 -2.81
CA CYS A 175 -6.23 -1.46 -2.12
C CYS A 175 -6.31 -1.12 -0.63
N ASP A 176 -7.55 -1.09 -0.12
CA ASP A 176 -7.84 -0.99 1.30
C ASP A 176 -8.17 -2.37 1.88
N VAL A 177 -7.43 -2.76 2.90
CA VAL A 177 -7.65 -4.01 3.66
C VAL A 177 -7.99 -3.63 5.09
N THR A 178 -9.28 -3.59 5.42
CA THR A 178 -9.71 -2.95 6.67
C THR A 178 -10.75 -3.76 7.43
N HIS A 179 -10.64 -3.77 8.77
CA HIS A 179 -11.57 -4.42 9.69
C HIS A 179 -11.75 -5.93 9.42
N ASN A 180 -10.75 -6.59 8.85
CA ASN A 180 -10.78 -8.03 8.65
C ASN A 180 -10.28 -8.75 9.91
N ARG A 181 -10.70 -9.99 10.11
CA ARG A 181 -10.43 -10.69 11.35
C ARG A 181 -10.20 -12.17 11.16
N THR A 182 -9.26 -12.71 11.94
CA THR A 182 -9.08 -14.15 12.14
C THR A 182 -9.33 -14.52 13.61
N TYR A 183 -10.10 -15.59 13.86
CA TYR A 183 -10.37 -16.07 15.20
C TYR A 183 -10.93 -17.49 15.22
N THR A 184 -10.33 -18.44 15.95
CA THR A 184 -10.80 -19.84 16.03
C THR A 184 -11.87 -20.09 17.08
N GLY A 185 -11.97 -19.26 18.08
CA GLY A 185 -12.77 -19.56 19.27
C GLY A 185 -12.23 -20.71 20.14
N LEU A 186 -11.03 -21.20 19.88
CA LEU A 186 -10.39 -22.26 20.65
C LEU A 186 -9.24 -21.67 21.46
N ASP A 187 -9.18 -22.01 22.75
CA ASP A 187 -8.05 -21.67 23.65
C ASP A 187 -6.76 -22.47 23.31
N THR A 188 -6.72 -23.14 22.20
CA THR A 188 -5.58 -23.96 21.78
C THR A 188 -4.58 -23.15 20.98
N VAL A 189 -3.30 -23.30 21.31
CA VAL A 189 -2.13 -22.62 20.74
C VAL A 189 -1.85 -23.13 19.33
N TYR A 190 -2.78 -22.95 18.41
CA TYR A 190 -2.45 -23.06 16.97
C TYR A 190 -2.17 -21.65 16.46
N TYR A 191 -0.97 -21.46 15.92
CA TYR A 191 -0.60 -20.19 15.30
C TYR A 191 -1.41 -20.01 14.02
N MET A 192 -2.29 -19.03 14.03
CA MET A 192 -2.91 -18.53 12.81
C MET A 192 -2.05 -17.45 12.20
N TYR A 193 -2.36 -17.10 10.97
CA TYR A 193 -1.55 -16.16 10.24
C TYR A 193 -2.43 -15.16 9.48
N GLY A 194 -2.09 -13.85 9.61
CA GLY A 194 -2.70 -12.76 8.87
C GLY A 194 -4.14 -12.43 9.29
N GLY A 195 -4.33 -11.45 10.16
CA GLY A 195 -5.67 -10.94 10.48
C GLY A 195 -6.38 -10.36 9.26
N GLY A 196 -5.63 -9.69 8.37
CA GLY A 196 -6.09 -9.22 7.07
C GLY A 196 -5.76 -10.20 5.96
N LEU A 197 -4.48 -10.29 5.56
CA LEU A 197 -4.00 -11.12 4.45
C LEU A 197 -2.93 -12.12 4.92
N ARG A 198 -2.88 -13.27 4.27
CA ARG A 198 -1.80 -14.24 4.40
C ARG A 198 -1.33 -14.71 3.03
N PHE A 199 0.00 -14.82 2.89
CA PHE A 199 0.65 -15.45 1.74
C PHE A 199 1.65 -16.50 2.21
N ILE A 200 1.68 -17.67 1.57
CA ILE A 200 2.66 -18.73 1.81
C ILE A 200 3.17 -19.31 0.50
N ASN A 201 4.48 -19.43 0.37
CA ASN A 201 5.15 -19.91 -0.84
C ASN A 201 4.71 -19.14 -2.11
N CYS A 202 4.55 -17.81 -2.00
CA CYS A 202 4.06 -16.94 -3.06
C CYS A 202 5.12 -15.97 -3.58
N GLU A 203 4.94 -15.52 -4.82
CA GLU A 203 5.52 -14.28 -5.30
C GLU A 203 4.50 -13.16 -5.13
N VAL A 204 4.85 -12.10 -4.38
CA VAL A 204 3.89 -11.08 -3.94
C VAL A 204 4.42 -9.68 -4.21
N GLU A 205 3.64 -8.87 -4.90
CA GLU A 205 3.88 -7.44 -5.03
C GLU A 205 2.70 -6.65 -4.44
N LEU A 206 2.97 -5.82 -3.42
CA LEU A 206 2.00 -4.96 -2.75
C LEU A 206 2.46 -3.51 -2.87
N THR A 207 1.68 -2.67 -3.52
CA THR A 207 2.04 -1.27 -3.75
C THR A 207 0.84 -0.37 -3.44
N ASP A 208 1.07 0.75 -2.76
CA ASP A 208 0.02 1.74 -2.42
C ASP A 208 -1.16 1.12 -1.64
N MET A 209 -0.85 0.21 -0.69
CA MET A 209 -1.86 -0.50 0.10
C MET A 209 -2.13 0.19 1.45
N ASN A 210 -3.38 0.17 1.89
CA ASN A 210 -3.77 0.61 3.23
C ASN A 210 -4.28 -0.57 4.05
N PHE A 211 -3.60 -0.89 5.15
CA PHE A 211 -3.99 -1.92 6.10
C PHE A 211 -4.38 -1.27 7.41
N ARG A 212 -5.69 -1.27 7.74
CA ARG A 212 -6.18 -0.61 8.97
C ARG A 212 -7.16 -1.49 9.74
N TYR A 213 -7.01 -1.50 11.06
CA TYR A 213 -7.93 -2.16 11.99
C TYR A 213 -8.15 -3.65 11.70
N ASN A 214 -7.16 -4.33 11.12
CA ASN A 214 -7.24 -5.78 10.96
C ASN A 214 -6.82 -6.46 12.28
N VAL A 215 -7.51 -7.55 12.62
CA VAL A 215 -7.35 -8.20 13.92
C VAL A 215 -7.07 -9.69 13.77
N GLY A 216 -5.89 -10.09 14.18
CA GLY A 216 -5.52 -11.49 14.37
C GLY A 216 -5.50 -11.84 15.87
N GLU A 217 -6.64 -12.15 16.50
CA GLU A 217 -6.67 -12.36 17.96
C GLU A 217 -5.74 -13.46 18.47
N THR A 218 -5.57 -14.48 17.64
CA THR A 218 -4.62 -15.57 17.88
C THR A 218 -3.64 -15.72 16.73
N ALA A 219 -3.57 -14.72 15.84
CA ALA A 219 -2.79 -14.78 14.63
C ALA A 219 -1.49 -13.99 14.72
N ILE A 220 -0.50 -14.48 14.02
CA ILE A 220 0.76 -13.84 13.75
C ILE A 220 0.60 -12.98 12.48
N GLY A 221 1.01 -11.70 12.54
CA GLY A 221 0.74 -10.71 11.49
C GLY A 221 -0.69 -10.18 11.56
N GLY A 222 -0.91 -9.10 12.32
CA GLY A 222 -2.25 -8.53 12.49
C GLY A 222 -2.89 -8.10 11.17
N ALA A 223 -2.16 -7.36 10.35
CA ALA A 223 -2.61 -7.02 9.01
C ALA A 223 -2.17 -8.04 7.97
N LEU A 224 -0.88 -8.37 7.94
CA LEU A 224 -0.26 -9.17 6.88
C LEU A 224 0.71 -10.19 7.46
N SER A 225 0.65 -11.43 6.98
CA SER A 225 1.64 -12.47 7.22
C SER A 225 2.20 -13.02 5.92
N LEU A 226 3.51 -13.11 5.85
CA LEU A 226 4.29 -13.62 4.73
C LEU A 226 5.13 -14.79 5.22
N ASP A 227 4.98 -15.96 4.61
CA ASP A 227 5.73 -17.16 4.94
C ASP A 227 6.34 -17.77 3.69
N SER A 228 7.66 -17.88 3.65
CA SER A 228 8.38 -18.46 2.52
C SER A 228 8.04 -17.80 1.18
N CYS A 229 7.85 -16.48 1.17
CA CYS A 229 7.52 -15.69 0.00
C CYS A 229 8.75 -14.99 -0.60
N ALA A 230 8.64 -14.56 -1.85
CA ALA A 230 9.45 -13.51 -2.43
C ALA A 230 8.57 -12.27 -2.55
N THR A 231 8.88 -11.22 -1.77
CA THR A 231 7.93 -10.13 -1.56
C THR A 231 8.53 -8.78 -1.89
N LYS A 232 7.73 -7.93 -2.54
CA LYS A 232 7.96 -6.51 -2.68
C LYS A 232 6.79 -5.75 -2.08
N ILE A 233 7.07 -4.98 -1.04
CA ILE A 233 6.12 -4.06 -0.40
C ILE A 233 6.65 -2.64 -0.61
N ASP A 234 5.87 -1.78 -1.23
CA ASP A 234 6.24 -0.40 -1.51
C ASP A 234 5.08 0.56 -1.29
N ARG A 235 5.32 1.68 -0.61
CA ARG A 235 4.33 2.71 -0.29
C ARG A 235 3.05 2.16 0.34
N CYS A 236 3.22 1.34 1.39
CA CYS A 236 2.10 0.77 2.12
C CYS A 236 1.95 1.38 3.52
N LYS A 237 0.71 1.50 3.99
CA LYS A 237 0.39 1.96 5.35
C LYS A 237 -0.17 0.80 6.18
N PHE A 238 0.43 0.56 7.34
CA PHE A 238 -0.02 -0.42 8.31
C PHE A 238 -0.37 0.33 9.59
N GLU A 239 -1.66 0.49 9.88
CA GLU A 239 -2.11 1.35 10.97
C GLU A 239 -3.21 0.67 11.79
N HIS A 240 -3.09 0.76 13.13
CA HIS A 240 -4.08 0.23 14.08
C HIS A 240 -4.41 -1.26 13.92
N ASN A 241 -3.47 -2.06 13.46
CA ASN A 241 -3.68 -3.50 13.34
C ASN A 241 -3.25 -4.21 14.63
N TYR A 242 -3.85 -5.35 14.92
CA TYR A 242 -3.54 -6.18 16.09
C TYR A 242 -3.19 -7.62 15.68
N GLY A 243 -2.09 -8.14 16.20
CA GLY A 243 -1.66 -9.53 16.06
C GLY A 243 -0.85 -10.00 17.27
N ILE A 244 -0.64 -11.30 17.44
CA ILE A 244 0.19 -11.81 18.54
C ILE A 244 1.65 -11.39 18.38
N ASN A 245 2.20 -11.53 17.17
CA ASN A 245 3.51 -11.05 16.80
C ASN A 245 3.41 -10.29 15.47
N GLY A 246 4.08 -9.14 15.34
CA GLY A 246 3.93 -8.28 14.19
C GLY A 246 2.50 -7.73 14.09
N GLY A 247 2.15 -6.74 14.89
CA GLY A 247 0.81 -6.14 14.84
C GLY A 247 0.45 -5.66 13.43
N GLY A 248 1.39 -4.99 12.74
CA GLY A 248 1.27 -4.65 11.33
C GLY A 248 1.64 -5.83 10.43
N LEU A 249 2.91 -6.20 10.40
CA LEU A 249 3.46 -7.19 9.46
C LEU A 249 4.29 -8.26 10.17
N TYR A 250 4.13 -9.49 9.73
CA TYR A 250 5.01 -10.61 10.08
C TYR A 250 5.64 -11.23 8.83
N VAL A 251 6.96 -11.31 8.81
CA VAL A 251 7.73 -11.95 7.73
C VAL A 251 8.45 -13.18 8.30
N MET A 252 8.25 -14.33 7.71
CA MET A 252 8.85 -15.58 8.15
C MET A 252 9.46 -16.34 6.99
N ARG A 253 10.68 -16.87 7.21
CA ARG A 253 11.36 -17.77 6.29
C ARG A 253 11.51 -17.17 4.88
N SER A 254 12.54 -16.35 4.65
CA SER A 254 12.85 -15.88 3.29
C SER A 254 13.01 -17.05 2.33
N ASN A 255 12.38 -16.97 1.19
CA ASN A 255 12.35 -18.00 0.18
C ASN A 255 13.63 -18.00 -0.67
N HIS A 256 13.89 -19.15 -1.31
CA HIS A 256 14.94 -19.30 -2.34
C HIS A 256 14.63 -18.49 -3.62
N LEU A 257 13.40 -17.96 -3.79
CA LEU A 257 12.95 -17.20 -4.97
C LEU A 257 13.45 -15.76 -4.99
N GLY A 258 13.87 -15.21 -3.86
CA GLY A 258 14.37 -13.84 -3.77
C GLY A 258 14.44 -13.30 -2.35
N ARG A 259 14.88 -12.06 -2.22
CA ARG A 259 14.91 -11.34 -0.95
C ARG A 259 13.63 -10.51 -0.80
N ASP A 260 13.03 -10.55 0.38
CA ASP A 260 11.93 -9.62 0.70
C ASP A 260 12.44 -8.19 0.71
N ILE A 261 11.69 -7.30 0.05
CA ILE A 261 11.99 -5.87 -0.08
C ILE A 261 10.81 -5.10 0.49
N ILE A 262 11.07 -4.25 1.50
CA ILE A 262 10.05 -3.43 2.13
C ILE A 262 10.52 -1.98 2.09
N THR A 263 9.80 -1.14 1.36
CA THR A 263 10.24 0.23 1.10
C THR A 263 9.13 1.26 1.30
N ASN A 264 9.53 2.50 1.60
CA ASN A 264 8.68 3.69 1.55
C ASN A 264 7.36 3.55 2.32
N SER A 265 7.35 2.85 3.45
CA SER A 265 6.11 2.43 4.10
C SER A 265 6.01 2.91 5.56
N LEU A 266 4.78 3.10 6.02
CA LEU A 266 4.44 3.52 7.37
C LEU A 266 3.90 2.35 8.19
N PHE A 267 4.44 2.18 9.40
CA PHE A 267 3.91 1.29 10.43
C PHE A 267 3.59 2.13 11.66
N ALA A 268 2.32 2.44 11.89
CA ALA A 268 1.92 3.33 12.96
C ALA A 268 0.77 2.77 13.80
N ASN A 269 0.86 2.95 15.12
CA ASN A 269 -0.21 2.61 16.06
C ASN A 269 -0.65 1.13 16.01
N ASN A 270 0.19 0.22 15.54
CA ASN A 270 -0.11 -1.21 15.56
C ASN A 270 0.19 -1.80 16.93
N THR A 271 -0.54 -2.83 17.31
CA THR A 271 -0.38 -3.49 18.61
C THR A 271 -0.04 -4.96 18.42
N SER A 272 0.96 -5.45 19.16
CA SER A 272 1.20 -6.88 19.29
C SER A 272 0.91 -7.40 20.69
N GLY A 273 0.49 -8.67 20.75
CA GLY A 273 0.35 -9.37 22.02
C GLY A 273 1.70 -9.65 22.70
N HIS A 274 2.76 -9.91 21.90
CA HIS A 274 4.06 -10.30 22.44
C HIS A 274 5.24 -9.56 21.82
N PHE A 275 5.41 -9.58 20.49
CA PHE A 275 6.65 -9.13 19.81
C PHE A 275 6.37 -8.24 18.61
N GLY A 276 7.10 -7.12 18.52
CA GLY A 276 7.09 -6.25 17.34
C GLY A 276 5.70 -5.68 17.02
N GLY A 277 5.27 -4.63 17.73
CA GLY A 277 3.98 -4.00 17.46
C GLY A 277 3.84 -3.58 16.00
N GLY A 278 4.88 -2.99 15.40
CA GLY A 278 4.92 -2.64 13.99
C GLY A 278 5.23 -3.85 13.10
N LEU A 279 6.43 -4.39 13.23
CA LEU A 279 6.99 -5.42 12.35
C LEU A 279 7.69 -6.51 13.16
N ALA A 280 7.48 -7.77 12.79
CA ALA A 280 8.27 -8.88 13.28
C ALA A 280 8.82 -9.72 12.11
N VAL A 281 10.10 -10.09 12.21
CA VAL A 281 10.84 -10.85 11.21
C VAL A 281 11.44 -12.08 11.86
N CYS A 282 11.20 -13.25 11.29
CA CYS A 282 11.65 -14.54 11.80
C CYS A 282 12.30 -15.37 10.69
N GLN A 283 13.56 -15.77 10.86
CA GLN A 283 14.27 -16.58 9.86
C GLN A 283 14.25 -15.97 8.44
N ALA A 284 14.25 -14.65 8.36
CA ALA A 284 14.20 -13.90 7.11
C ALA A 284 15.20 -12.74 7.16
N SER A 285 15.69 -12.33 6.01
CA SER A 285 16.70 -11.27 5.89
C SER A 285 16.24 -10.21 4.89
N PRO A 286 15.17 -9.46 5.20
CA PRO A 286 14.62 -8.48 4.28
C PRO A 286 15.56 -7.29 4.06
N TRP A 287 15.44 -6.68 2.89
CA TRP A 287 15.93 -5.35 2.61
C TRP A 287 14.86 -4.34 2.98
N ILE A 288 15.17 -3.50 3.94
CA ILE A 288 14.25 -2.52 4.51
C ILE A 288 14.81 -1.12 4.24
N ASN A 289 14.03 -0.28 3.53
CA ASN A 289 14.48 1.06 3.20
C ASN A 289 13.35 2.08 3.33
N ASN A 290 13.66 3.24 3.91
CA ASN A 290 12.72 4.34 4.05
C ASN A 290 11.40 3.97 4.75
N LEU A 291 11.49 3.26 5.88
CA LEU A 291 10.32 3.03 6.73
C LEU A 291 10.19 4.10 7.82
N THR A 292 8.95 4.42 8.18
CA THR A 292 8.62 5.13 9.43
C THR A 292 7.84 4.15 10.32
N VAL A 293 8.45 3.73 11.44
CA VAL A 293 7.90 2.77 12.41
C VAL A 293 7.68 3.50 13.72
N VAL A 294 6.44 3.95 13.97
CA VAL A 294 6.14 4.91 15.03
C VAL A 294 4.91 4.54 15.85
N ASN A 295 4.96 4.85 17.16
CA ASN A 295 3.83 4.70 18.07
C ASN A 295 3.22 3.29 18.11
N ASN A 296 3.96 2.27 17.70
CA ASN A 296 3.48 0.90 17.82
C ASN A 296 3.65 0.40 19.26
N HIS A 297 2.82 -0.53 19.67
CA HIS A 297 2.75 -1.01 21.05
C HIS A 297 2.88 -2.53 21.14
N SER A 298 3.60 -3.02 22.15
CA SER A 298 3.59 -4.43 22.54
C SER A 298 2.98 -4.57 23.93
N ILE A 299 1.90 -5.36 24.06
CA ILE A 299 1.33 -5.75 25.36
C ILE A 299 2.33 -6.62 26.14
N GLY A 300 3.20 -7.33 25.43
CA GLY A 300 4.32 -8.05 26.04
C GLY A 300 5.46 -7.12 26.50
N VAL A 301 6.44 -7.69 27.16
CA VAL A 301 7.59 -6.96 27.73
C VAL A 301 8.72 -6.69 26.70
N ASN A 302 8.52 -7.01 25.43
CA ASN A 302 9.56 -6.91 24.41
C ASN A 302 9.56 -5.52 23.73
N CYS A 303 9.48 -5.42 22.39
CA CYS A 303 9.48 -4.13 21.70
C CYS A 303 8.17 -3.83 20.99
N GLY A 304 7.76 -2.56 21.02
CA GLY A 304 6.64 -2.07 20.24
C GLY A 304 6.99 -1.86 18.76
N GLY A 305 8.25 -1.55 18.42
CA GLY A 305 8.68 -1.25 17.07
C GLY A 305 8.93 -2.50 16.23
N ILE A 306 10.21 -2.89 16.10
CA ILE A 306 10.64 -3.98 15.22
C ILE A 306 11.25 -5.13 16.02
N PHE A 307 10.83 -6.35 15.73
CA PHE A 307 11.36 -7.56 16.34
C PHE A 307 12.06 -8.45 15.30
N PHE A 308 13.30 -8.82 15.57
CA PHE A 308 14.09 -9.77 14.77
C PHE A 308 14.34 -11.05 15.56
N TYR A 309 14.01 -12.18 14.97
CA TYR A 309 14.05 -13.48 15.63
C TYR A 309 14.76 -14.52 14.77
N GLN A 310 15.54 -15.40 15.39
CA GLN A 310 16.26 -16.54 14.80
C GLN A 310 16.93 -16.19 13.46
N HIS A 311 18.19 -16.38 13.28
CA HIS A 311 18.93 -16.29 12.01
C HIS A 311 18.45 -15.18 11.03
N SER A 312 17.99 -14.04 11.57
CA SER A 312 17.57 -12.91 10.75
C SER A 312 18.74 -11.95 10.56
N GLU A 313 19.08 -11.64 9.31
CA GLU A 313 20.14 -10.70 8.93
C GLU A 313 19.58 -9.56 8.08
N PRO A 314 18.69 -8.73 8.63
CA PRO A 314 18.12 -7.62 7.90
C PRO A 314 19.13 -6.51 7.65
N ILE A 315 18.92 -5.75 6.59
CA ILE A 315 19.63 -4.50 6.32
C ILE A 315 18.61 -3.38 6.30
N LEU A 316 18.77 -2.40 7.19
CA LEU A 316 17.90 -1.24 7.28
C LEU A 316 18.64 0.01 6.79
N TRP A 317 18.01 0.71 5.85
CA TRP A 317 18.45 1.97 5.33
C TRP A 317 17.42 3.05 5.59
N ASN A 318 17.83 4.23 6.01
CA ASN A 318 16.98 5.42 6.04
C ASN A 318 15.65 5.23 6.79
N CYS A 319 15.62 4.45 7.86
CA CYS A 319 14.40 4.18 8.61
C CYS A 319 14.30 5.08 9.85
N ILE A 320 13.07 5.51 10.18
CA ILE A 320 12.74 6.11 11.49
C ILE A 320 12.07 5.04 12.35
N VAL A 321 12.61 4.80 13.56
CA VAL A 321 12.02 3.93 14.58
C VAL A 321 11.90 4.74 15.86
N PHE A 322 10.70 5.23 16.18
CA PHE A 322 10.52 6.25 17.21
C PHE A 322 9.17 6.13 17.93
N GLY A 323 9.13 6.42 19.23
CA GLY A 323 7.88 6.48 20.01
C GLY A 323 7.19 5.14 20.21
N ASN A 324 7.82 4.00 19.88
CA ASN A 324 7.25 2.70 20.09
C ASN A 324 7.34 2.29 21.58
N THR A 325 6.32 1.61 22.11
CA THR A 325 6.17 1.33 23.53
C THR A 325 5.91 -0.13 23.82
N ASN A 326 6.12 -0.55 25.08
CA ASN A 326 5.75 -1.87 25.59
C ASN A 326 5.25 -1.78 27.03
N GLU A 327 4.72 -2.87 27.58
CA GLU A 327 4.30 -2.97 28.99
C GLU A 327 5.43 -3.45 29.93
N SER A 328 6.69 -3.27 29.54
CA SER A 328 7.82 -3.62 30.41
C SER A 328 7.84 -2.74 31.66
N PRO A 329 8.10 -3.30 32.84
CA PRO A 329 8.34 -2.52 34.04
C PRO A 329 9.71 -1.80 34.05
N LEU A 330 10.55 -2.02 33.04
CA LEU A 330 11.79 -1.28 32.81
C LEU A 330 11.44 0.07 32.19
N ASP A 331 12.03 1.14 32.71
CA ASP A 331 11.64 2.53 32.44
C ASP A 331 11.85 3.00 30.98
N GLU A 332 12.50 2.20 30.13
CA GLU A 332 12.80 2.59 28.74
C GLU A 332 12.21 1.60 27.74
N PRO A 333 11.30 2.05 26.87
CA PRO A 333 10.74 1.20 25.82
C PRO A 333 11.79 0.89 24.76
N VAL A 334 12.02 -0.39 24.50
CA VAL A 334 12.93 -0.86 23.46
C VAL A 334 12.30 -0.66 22.09
N GLN A 335 12.99 0.10 21.21
CA GLN A 335 12.53 0.37 19.86
C GLN A 335 12.68 -0.84 18.94
N ILE A 336 13.80 -1.55 19.08
CA ILE A 336 14.13 -2.73 18.30
C ILE A 336 14.60 -3.84 19.25
N TRP A 337 14.00 -5.00 19.11
CA TRP A 337 14.43 -6.19 19.86
C TRP A 337 14.99 -7.23 18.90
N SER A 338 16.19 -7.70 19.21
CA SER A 338 16.81 -8.80 18.49
C SER A 338 16.97 -10.01 19.42
N TRP A 339 16.31 -11.08 19.08
CA TRP A 339 16.53 -12.38 19.71
C TRP A 339 17.13 -13.33 18.69
N THR A 340 18.30 -12.99 18.25
CA THR A 340 19.06 -13.74 17.25
C THR A 340 20.16 -14.56 17.93
N TYR A 341 20.51 -15.69 17.29
CA TYR A 341 21.65 -16.47 17.76
C TYR A 341 22.98 -15.79 17.35
N GLU A 342 24.10 -16.23 17.93
CA GLU A 342 25.45 -15.60 17.86
C GLU A 342 25.96 -15.27 16.44
N GLU A 343 25.34 -15.78 15.38
CA GLU A 343 25.75 -15.56 13.99
C GLU A 343 24.93 -14.51 13.22
N SER A 344 23.86 -13.97 13.81
CA SER A 344 22.99 -12.99 13.12
C SER A 344 23.62 -11.60 13.09
N ARG A 345 23.48 -10.90 11.97
CA ARG A 345 24.11 -9.61 11.73
C ARG A 345 23.08 -8.58 11.31
N LEU A 346 22.68 -7.74 12.24
CA LEU A 346 21.85 -6.58 11.95
C LEU A 346 22.72 -5.45 11.38
N GLN A 347 22.23 -4.75 10.37
CA GLN A 347 22.94 -3.64 9.75
C GLN A 347 22.01 -2.43 9.62
N PHE A 348 22.47 -1.27 10.08
CA PHE A 348 21.75 -0.01 10.05
C PHE A 348 22.61 1.07 9.39
N TYR A 349 22.03 1.76 8.41
CA TYR A 349 22.66 2.84 7.67
C TYR A 349 21.72 4.03 7.57
N GLY A 350 22.14 5.21 8.06
CA GLY A 350 21.36 6.43 7.99
C GLY A 350 19.97 6.31 8.61
N CYS A 351 19.83 5.56 9.70
CA CYS A 351 18.56 5.39 10.39
C CYS A 351 18.44 6.38 11.56
N LEU A 352 17.21 6.80 11.88
CA LEU A 352 16.92 7.46 13.15
C LEU A 352 16.25 6.46 14.09
N ILE A 353 16.91 6.12 15.18
CA ILE A 353 16.43 5.17 16.19
C ILE A 353 16.42 5.88 17.54
N GLN A 354 15.24 5.99 18.15
CA GLN A 354 15.10 6.66 19.46
C GLN A 354 16.01 6.01 20.50
N TYR A 355 16.80 6.84 21.18
CA TYR A 355 17.83 6.47 22.16
C TYR A 355 19.03 5.69 21.56
N GLY A 356 19.15 5.62 20.25
CA GLY A 356 20.32 5.12 19.54
C GLY A 356 20.58 3.63 19.68
N LEU A 357 21.84 3.23 19.50
CA LEU A 357 22.28 1.83 19.53
C LEU A 357 21.98 1.14 20.86
N GLU A 358 22.04 1.85 21.97
CA GLU A 358 21.83 1.29 23.31
C GLU A 358 20.35 0.85 23.54
N ASN A 359 19.44 1.36 22.73
CA ASN A 359 18.01 0.97 22.76
C ASN A 359 17.66 -0.18 21.80
N ILE A 360 18.64 -0.78 21.18
CA ILE A 360 18.51 -2.05 20.46
C ILE A 360 18.85 -3.17 21.45
N SER A 361 17.84 -3.99 21.79
CA SER A 361 18.10 -5.16 22.65
C SER A 361 19.02 -6.13 21.91
N ASN A 362 20.03 -6.65 22.61
CA ASN A 362 21.09 -7.49 22.03
C ASN A 362 21.87 -6.74 20.92
N TYR A 363 22.30 -5.50 21.23
CA TYR A 363 23.08 -4.68 20.31
C TYR A 363 24.41 -5.33 19.86
N GLU A 364 24.89 -6.36 20.56
CA GLU A 364 26.06 -7.15 20.15
C GLU A 364 25.86 -7.88 18.81
N ALA A 365 24.60 -8.12 18.42
CA ALA A 365 24.25 -8.65 17.10
C ALA A 365 24.30 -7.60 15.98
N VAL A 366 24.48 -6.31 16.32
CA VAL A 366 24.59 -5.23 15.34
C VAL A 366 26.01 -5.22 14.78
N SER A 367 26.12 -5.55 13.50
CA SER A 367 27.43 -5.59 12.80
C SER A 367 27.80 -4.26 12.14
N VAL A 368 26.81 -3.43 11.82
CA VAL A 368 26.99 -2.08 11.25
C VAL A 368 25.96 -1.13 11.86
N TYR A 369 26.44 0.04 12.31
CA TYR A 369 25.62 1.15 12.78
C TYR A 369 26.27 2.44 12.29
N GLU A 370 25.92 2.88 11.08
CA GLU A 370 26.63 3.94 10.36
C GLU A 370 25.71 5.12 10.06
N ASP A 371 26.18 6.33 10.38
CA ASP A 371 25.47 7.61 10.18
C ASP A 371 24.03 7.60 10.74
N CYS A 372 23.81 6.89 11.84
CA CYS A 372 22.51 6.81 12.48
C CYS A 372 22.32 7.95 13.51
N LEU A 373 21.08 8.42 13.62
CA LEU A 373 20.62 9.50 14.49
C LEU A 373 19.81 8.95 15.66
N ASP A 374 19.71 9.72 16.76
CA ASP A 374 18.90 9.41 17.93
C ASP A 374 18.03 10.60 18.41
N GLU A 375 18.06 11.71 17.67
CA GLU A 375 17.30 12.92 17.95
C GLU A 375 15.79 12.74 17.70
N ASP A 376 14.99 13.74 18.10
CA ASP A 376 13.57 13.81 17.77
C ASP A 376 13.39 14.03 16.26
N PRO A 377 12.64 13.20 15.54
CA PRO A 377 12.36 13.39 14.11
C PRO A 377 11.57 14.65 13.78
N LEU A 378 10.97 15.32 14.77
CA LEU A 378 10.18 16.54 14.65
C LEU A 378 9.04 16.38 13.62
N PHE A 379 8.14 15.46 13.86
CA PHE A 379 6.96 15.26 13.04
C PHE A 379 5.98 16.45 13.13
N VAL A 380 5.16 16.66 12.10
CA VAL A 380 4.22 17.78 11.99
C VAL A 380 3.15 17.74 13.09
N ALA A 381 2.44 16.62 13.24
CA ALA A 381 1.38 16.46 14.24
C ALA A 381 1.19 14.96 14.57
N PRO A 382 2.14 14.30 15.26
CA PRO A 382 2.09 12.87 15.53
C PRO A 382 0.88 12.46 16.38
N GLU A 383 0.31 13.35 17.17
CA GLU A 383 -0.93 13.15 17.92
C GLU A 383 -2.18 13.06 17.01
N ASN A 384 -2.09 13.56 15.78
CA ASN A 384 -3.11 13.46 14.72
C ASN A 384 -2.72 12.46 13.63
N GLU A 385 -1.71 11.61 13.91
CA GLU A 385 -1.18 10.61 12.97
C GLU A 385 -0.50 11.21 11.73
N ASP A 386 -0.08 12.47 11.80
CA ASP A 386 0.69 13.14 10.76
C ASP A 386 2.19 13.03 11.07
N PHE A 387 2.83 12.06 10.40
CA PHE A 387 4.26 11.76 10.56
C PHE A 387 5.13 12.36 9.45
N HIS A 388 4.66 13.40 8.77
CA HIS A 388 5.51 14.22 7.90
C HIS A 388 6.55 14.98 8.71
N LEU A 389 7.67 15.29 8.07
CA LEU A 389 8.77 16.02 8.69
C LEU A 389 8.46 17.53 8.73
N THR A 390 8.78 18.19 9.84
CA THR A 390 8.80 19.67 9.89
C THR A 390 10.10 20.21 9.31
N ALA A 391 10.15 21.50 8.96
CA ALA A 391 11.33 22.18 8.39
C ALA A 391 12.61 22.08 9.25
N GLY A 392 12.47 21.77 10.54
CA GLY A 392 13.61 21.62 11.47
C GLY A 392 14.06 20.19 11.70
N SER A 393 13.47 19.23 11.02
CA SER A 393 13.75 17.81 11.24
C SER A 393 15.21 17.44 10.91
N PRO A 394 15.89 16.70 11.80
CA PRO A 394 17.21 16.17 11.52
C PRO A 394 17.22 15.10 10.41
N CYS A 395 16.06 14.57 10.06
CA CYS A 395 15.89 13.56 9.01
C CYS A 395 16.04 14.13 7.60
N ILE A 396 15.90 15.45 7.41
CA ILE A 396 15.91 16.09 6.10
C ILE A 396 17.31 16.02 5.48
N ASN A 397 17.39 15.50 4.25
CA ASN A 397 18.63 15.29 3.49
C ASN A 397 19.71 14.47 4.25
N ALA A 398 19.29 13.65 5.20
CA ALA A 398 20.21 12.88 6.05
C ALA A 398 20.35 11.41 5.64
N GLY A 399 19.48 10.92 4.76
CA GLY A 399 19.49 9.54 4.29
C GLY A 399 20.59 9.24 3.27
N TYR A 400 20.88 7.96 3.07
CA TYR A 400 21.77 7.45 2.03
C TYR A 400 21.03 7.40 0.69
N THR A 401 21.50 8.10 -0.32
CA THR A 401 20.93 8.05 -1.67
C THR A 401 21.56 6.93 -2.48
N MET A 402 20.83 5.88 -2.78
CA MET A 402 21.26 4.78 -3.65
C MET A 402 20.62 4.90 -5.04
N ALA A 403 21.22 4.28 -6.04
CA ALA A 403 20.67 4.29 -7.40
C ALA A 403 19.27 3.61 -7.49
N SER A 404 18.92 2.75 -6.53
CA SER A 404 17.61 2.12 -6.38
C SER A 404 16.54 3.04 -5.81
N ASP A 405 16.93 4.19 -5.22
CA ASP A 405 16.01 5.11 -4.52
C ASP A 405 15.37 6.15 -5.45
N MET A 406 15.53 5.97 -6.75
CA MET A 406 14.92 6.80 -7.80
C MET A 406 13.44 6.47 -7.95
N GLY A 407 12.67 6.66 -6.90
CA GLY A 407 11.24 6.36 -6.84
C GLY A 407 10.47 7.47 -6.14
N TYR A 408 9.32 7.08 -5.63
CA TYR A 408 8.41 7.95 -4.92
C TYR A 408 8.42 7.63 -3.42
N ASP A 409 8.13 8.65 -2.61
CA ASP A 409 7.85 8.51 -1.19
C ASP A 409 6.42 7.96 -0.99
N LEU A 410 6.00 7.84 0.25
CA LEU A 410 4.68 7.30 0.60
C LEU A 410 3.51 8.15 0.08
N ASP A 411 3.71 9.42 -0.18
CA ASP A 411 2.71 10.33 -0.73
C ASP A 411 2.78 10.48 -2.26
N GLY A 412 3.71 9.78 -2.90
CA GLY A 412 3.96 9.89 -4.33
C GLY A 412 4.82 11.08 -4.73
N ASN A 413 5.53 11.72 -3.78
CA ASN A 413 6.54 12.72 -4.09
C ASN A 413 7.86 12.06 -4.48
N TRP A 414 8.69 12.75 -5.25
CA TRP A 414 10.02 12.24 -5.59
C TRP A 414 10.90 12.11 -4.36
N ARG A 415 11.60 10.96 -4.26
CA ARG A 415 12.51 10.65 -3.15
C ARG A 415 13.72 11.59 -3.07
N VAL A 416 14.14 12.24 -4.12
CA VAL A 416 15.26 13.18 -4.08
C VAL A 416 14.74 14.58 -4.36
N CYS A 417 14.24 15.26 -3.33
CA CYS A 417 13.79 16.65 -3.41
C CYS A 417 14.88 17.65 -2.99
N GLY A 418 16.01 17.19 -2.45
CA GLY A 418 17.15 18.00 -1.99
C GLY A 418 18.50 17.48 -2.48
N GLU A 419 19.52 17.61 -1.64
CA GLU A 419 20.85 17.08 -1.93
C GLU A 419 20.94 15.55 -1.75
N ARG A 420 20.14 15.02 -0.83
CA ARG A 420 20.01 13.60 -0.47
C ARG A 420 18.56 13.29 -0.18
N ILE A 421 18.22 12.02 -0.07
CA ILE A 421 16.89 11.60 0.38
C ILE A 421 16.74 11.88 1.89
N ASP A 422 15.50 11.98 2.33
CA ASP A 422 15.17 12.09 3.74
C ASP A 422 15.13 10.70 4.40
N ILE A 423 15.35 10.67 5.70
CA ILE A 423 15.15 9.46 6.50
C ILE A 423 13.67 9.29 6.78
N GLY A 424 13.12 8.08 6.58
CA GLY A 424 11.71 7.74 6.78
C GLY A 424 10.90 7.62 5.51
N ALA A 425 9.60 7.40 5.68
CA ALA A 425 8.66 7.11 4.60
C ALA A 425 8.28 8.34 3.75
N TYR A 426 8.48 9.54 4.28
CA TYR A 426 8.07 10.80 3.64
C TYR A 426 9.27 11.67 3.29
N GLU A 427 9.19 12.35 2.16
CA GLU A 427 10.12 13.41 1.77
C GLU A 427 9.60 14.77 2.19
N TYR A 428 10.45 15.57 2.78
CA TYR A 428 10.14 16.97 3.07
C TYR A 428 10.22 17.80 1.80
N SER A 429 9.09 18.13 1.22
CA SER A 429 9.03 18.90 -0.03
C SER A 429 9.33 20.40 0.14
N GLY A 430 9.49 20.88 1.36
CA GLY A 430 9.65 22.30 1.65
C GLY A 430 8.39 23.15 1.41
N ILE A 431 7.34 22.52 0.92
CA ILE A 431 6.07 23.17 0.60
C ILE A 431 5.06 22.90 1.73
N GLY A 432 5.35 23.39 2.92
CA GLY A 432 4.29 23.70 3.85
C GLY A 432 3.50 24.85 3.23
N VAL A 433 2.22 24.66 2.97
CA VAL A 433 1.31 25.74 2.65
C VAL A 433 1.23 26.66 3.88
N GLN A 434 2.24 27.50 4.05
CA GLN A 434 2.04 28.73 4.78
C GLN A 434 1.30 29.66 3.81
N GLU A 435 0.02 29.87 4.06
CA GLU A 435 -0.67 31.08 3.63
C GLU A 435 0.05 32.32 4.22
N ASN A 436 1.19 32.62 3.69
CA ASN A 436 1.85 33.91 3.81
C ASN A 436 2.32 34.30 2.42
N ALA A 437 1.59 35.26 1.87
CA ALA A 437 1.88 35.92 0.61
C ALA A 437 3.33 36.40 0.57
N GLN A 438 4.26 35.55 0.13
CA GLN A 438 5.54 35.95 -0.41
C GLN A 438 5.65 35.35 -1.82
N LYS A 439 5.91 36.24 -2.75
CA LYS A 439 6.04 36.11 -4.19
C LYS A 439 6.58 34.73 -4.62
N GLU A 440 5.69 33.88 -5.13
CA GLU A 440 6.04 32.62 -5.75
C GLU A 440 7.02 32.88 -6.92
N SER A 441 8.13 32.17 -6.98
CA SER A 441 8.90 32.05 -8.19
C SER A 441 8.03 31.31 -9.22
N SER A 442 7.33 32.05 -10.06
CA SER A 442 6.41 31.49 -11.05
C SER A 442 7.17 31.10 -12.30
N VAL A 443 7.06 29.83 -12.71
CA VAL A 443 7.45 29.40 -14.05
C VAL A 443 6.28 29.64 -15.00
N HIS A 444 6.45 30.53 -15.94
CA HIS A 444 5.46 30.83 -16.97
C HIS A 444 5.89 30.22 -18.30
N ILE A 445 5.08 29.34 -18.89
CA ILE A 445 5.33 28.76 -20.20
C ILE A 445 4.70 29.61 -21.30
N VAL A 446 5.54 30.16 -22.16
CA VAL A 446 5.09 30.88 -23.37
C VAL A 446 5.08 29.93 -24.55
N GLY A 447 3.90 29.76 -25.12
CA GLY A 447 3.67 28.79 -26.19
C GLY A 447 3.33 27.38 -25.65
N ASN A 448 2.21 27.25 -24.97
CA ASN A 448 1.63 26.00 -24.53
C ASN A 448 0.25 25.83 -25.20
N PRO A 449 0.06 24.88 -26.13
CA PRO A 449 0.91 23.73 -26.49
C PRO A 449 2.30 24.06 -27.03
N VAL A 450 3.28 23.21 -26.68
CA VAL A 450 4.70 23.43 -26.98
C VAL A 450 4.99 23.27 -28.47
N THR A 451 5.69 24.27 -29.02
CA THR A 451 6.25 24.31 -30.36
C THR A 451 7.78 24.47 -30.28
N ALA A 452 8.46 24.44 -31.41
CA ALA A 452 9.92 24.65 -31.44
C ALA A 452 10.38 26.01 -30.87
N SER A 453 9.49 27.01 -30.82
CA SER A 453 9.78 28.36 -30.32
C SER A 453 9.26 28.59 -28.86
N SER A 454 8.78 27.55 -28.18
CA SER A 454 8.27 27.68 -26.82
C SER A 454 9.40 27.82 -25.80
N TYR A 455 9.18 28.65 -24.80
CA TYR A 455 10.15 28.91 -23.75
C TYR A 455 9.47 29.03 -22.37
N ALA A 456 10.27 28.81 -21.33
CA ALA A 456 9.90 29.05 -19.94
C ALA A 456 10.52 30.37 -19.47
N GLU A 457 9.73 31.19 -18.78
CA GLU A 457 10.18 32.37 -18.03
C GLU A 457 10.23 32.04 -16.54
N ILE A 458 11.38 32.27 -15.91
CA ILE A 458 11.63 31.94 -14.51
C ILE A 458 12.20 33.18 -13.84
N GLU A 459 11.56 33.62 -12.77
CA GLU A 459 12.06 34.72 -11.95
C GLU A 459 12.97 34.16 -10.83
N CYS A 460 14.25 34.53 -10.83
CA CYS A 460 15.22 34.17 -9.82
C CYS A 460 15.54 35.36 -8.93
N GLU A 461 15.43 35.22 -7.61
CA GLU A 461 15.79 36.30 -6.67
C GLU A 461 17.28 36.62 -6.64
N SER A 462 18.10 35.64 -6.91
CA SER A 462 19.57 35.76 -6.98
C SER A 462 20.11 34.84 -8.06
N ALA A 463 21.38 35.06 -8.46
CA ALA A 463 22.07 34.15 -9.36
C ALA A 463 22.17 32.75 -8.73
N CYS A 464 21.73 31.73 -9.45
CA CYS A 464 21.71 30.34 -8.98
C CYS A 464 21.83 29.36 -10.17
N ASN A 465 22.20 28.12 -9.88
CA ASN A 465 22.14 27.05 -10.86
C ASN A 465 20.70 26.57 -11.03
N LEU A 466 20.28 26.39 -12.27
CA LEU A 466 18.97 25.81 -12.61
C LEU A 466 19.13 24.44 -13.25
N PHE A 467 18.23 23.56 -12.87
CA PHE A 467 18.07 22.26 -13.49
C PHE A 467 16.61 22.12 -13.98
N ALA A 468 16.43 21.49 -15.12
CA ALA A 468 15.09 21.18 -15.62
C ALA A 468 14.94 19.68 -15.89
N LYS A 469 13.76 19.16 -15.56
CA LYS A 469 13.38 17.77 -15.84
C LYS A 469 12.01 17.75 -16.49
N VAL A 470 11.79 16.83 -17.43
CA VAL A 470 10.49 16.60 -18.05
C VAL A 470 10.05 15.18 -17.74
N TYR A 471 8.79 15.06 -17.33
CA TYR A 471 8.15 13.79 -17.03
C TYR A 471 6.88 13.62 -17.85
N SER A 472 6.50 12.39 -18.18
CA SER A 472 5.16 12.08 -18.64
C SER A 472 4.14 12.24 -17.50
N ILE A 473 2.86 12.30 -17.81
CA ILE A 473 1.80 12.49 -16.82
C ILE A 473 1.69 11.32 -15.81
N ASP A 474 2.16 10.14 -16.21
CA ASP A 474 2.30 8.93 -15.39
C ASP A 474 3.64 8.88 -14.62
N GLY A 475 4.37 10.01 -14.57
CA GLY A 475 5.58 10.18 -13.76
C GLY A 475 6.88 9.62 -14.34
N LYS A 476 6.87 9.07 -15.57
CA LYS A 476 8.08 8.55 -16.21
C LYS A 476 9.04 9.68 -16.58
N PHE A 477 10.27 9.61 -16.09
CA PHE A 477 11.35 10.55 -16.45
C PHE A 477 11.71 10.46 -17.92
N LEU A 478 11.82 11.62 -18.61
CA LEU A 478 12.03 11.70 -20.05
C LEU A 478 13.24 12.55 -20.46
N VAL A 479 13.44 13.71 -19.81
CA VAL A 479 14.48 14.67 -20.19
C VAL A 479 15.07 15.32 -18.95
N HIS A 480 16.40 15.46 -18.92
CA HIS A 480 17.14 16.26 -17.92
C HIS A 480 18.02 17.29 -18.64
N LYS A 481 18.01 18.52 -18.14
CA LYS A 481 18.84 19.61 -18.61
C LYS A 481 19.48 20.34 -17.43
N ASP A 482 20.80 20.44 -17.46
CA ASP A 482 21.51 21.40 -16.65
C ASP A 482 21.50 22.75 -17.40
N LEU A 483 20.89 23.76 -16.79
CA LEU A 483 20.69 25.07 -17.40
C LEU A 483 21.79 26.06 -17.00
N GLY A 484 22.71 25.62 -16.13
CA GLY A 484 23.83 26.42 -15.66
C GLY A 484 23.41 27.58 -14.75
N ASN A 485 24.33 28.52 -14.57
CA ASN A 485 24.11 29.70 -13.73
C ASN A 485 23.20 30.73 -14.41
N THR A 486 22.14 31.13 -13.72
CA THR A 486 21.22 32.21 -14.09
C THR A 486 21.60 33.50 -13.39
N GLN A 487 20.98 34.59 -13.81
CA GLN A 487 21.07 35.90 -13.16
C GLN A 487 19.83 36.19 -12.29
N ALA A 488 19.96 37.11 -11.34
CA ALA A 488 18.79 37.61 -10.63
C ALA A 488 17.82 38.30 -11.61
N GLY A 489 16.52 38.08 -11.45
CA GLY A 489 15.45 38.56 -12.31
C GLY A 489 14.89 37.48 -13.23
N ILE A 490 14.20 37.88 -14.31
CA ILE A 490 13.54 36.95 -15.21
C ILE A 490 14.56 36.32 -16.19
N ASN A 491 14.66 35.00 -16.15
CA ASN A 491 15.46 34.19 -17.05
C ASN A 491 14.56 33.48 -18.06
N ARG A 492 14.93 33.53 -19.33
CA ARG A 492 14.19 32.87 -20.41
C ARG A 492 14.96 31.64 -20.88
N ILE A 493 14.28 30.51 -20.92
CA ILE A 493 14.86 29.19 -21.25
C ILE A 493 14.07 28.58 -22.39
N GLU A 494 14.72 28.31 -23.50
CA GLU A 494 14.12 27.65 -24.66
C GLU A 494 13.85 26.17 -24.33
N ILE A 495 12.60 25.76 -24.38
CA ILE A 495 12.16 24.41 -24.02
C ILE A 495 11.63 23.60 -25.20
N GLY A 496 11.35 24.23 -26.31
CA GLY A 496 10.69 23.59 -27.47
C GLY A 496 11.40 22.33 -27.96
N GLU A 497 12.75 22.34 -28.01
CA GLU A 497 13.54 21.20 -28.45
C GLU A 497 13.44 19.98 -27.51
N TRP A 498 13.13 20.19 -26.24
CA TRP A 498 13.07 19.09 -25.25
C TRP A 498 11.91 18.14 -25.51
N PHE A 499 10.88 18.64 -26.21
CA PHE A 499 9.66 17.90 -26.50
C PHE A 499 9.61 17.35 -27.93
N GLN A 500 10.58 17.65 -28.81
CA GLN A 500 10.51 17.30 -30.23
C GLN A 500 10.32 15.80 -30.48
N ASN A 501 11.02 14.96 -29.72
CA ASN A 501 10.99 13.49 -29.83
C ASN A 501 9.95 12.81 -28.97
N LEU A 502 9.14 13.57 -28.21
CA LEU A 502 8.09 13.03 -27.38
C LEU A 502 6.78 12.90 -28.17
N THR A 503 5.91 11.99 -27.80
CA THR A 503 4.58 11.83 -28.41
C THR A 503 3.65 12.99 -28.04
N SER A 504 2.56 13.19 -28.79
CA SER A 504 1.51 14.13 -28.38
C SER A 504 0.92 13.71 -27.03
N GLY A 505 0.80 14.65 -26.12
CA GLY A 505 0.35 14.35 -24.75
C GLY A 505 0.59 15.48 -23.76
N THR A 506 0.29 15.19 -22.50
CA THR A 506 0.55 16.08 -21.37
C THR A 506 1.82 15.64 -20.64
N TYR A 507 2.63 16.62 -20.26
CA TYR A 507 3.91 16.43 -19.58
C TYR A 507 4.01 17.37 -18.38
N LEU A 508 4.84 17.01 -17.41
CA LEU A 508 5.21 17.86 -16.30
C LEU A 508 6.64 18.38 -16.52
N LEU A 509 6.79 19.69 -16.54
CA LEU A 509 8.10 20.35 -16.54
C LEU A 509 8.40 20.78 -15.11
N VAL A 510 9.47 20.24 -14.57
CA VAL A 510 9.98 20.54 -13.24
C VAL A 510 11.25 21.37 -13.40
N ILE A 511 11.28 22.56 -12.81
CA ILE A 511 12.47 23.42 -12.78
C ILE A 511 12.88 23.64 -11.35
N SER A 512 14.13 23.29 -11.04
CA SER A 512 14.69 23.33 -9.69
C SER A 512 15.82 24.36 -9.59
N THR A 513 15.78 25.15 -8.51
CA THR A 513 16.88 25.97 -8.02
C THR A 513 17.42 25.31 -6.74
N PRO A 514 18.55 25.72 -6.19
CA PRO A 514 19.03 25.25 -4.89
C PRO A 514 18.08 25.52 -3.71
N LYS A 515 17.08 26.38 -3.90
CA LYS A 515 16.14 26.79 -2.84
C LYS A 515 14.67 26.45 -3.14
N ASN A 516 14.30 26.30 -4.41
CA ASN A 516 12.90 26.14 -4.80
C ASN A 516 12.77 25.21 -6.01
N THR A 517 11.67 24.45 -6.05
CA THR A 517 11.28 23.65 -7.22
C THR A 517 9.90 24.11 -7.70
N CYS A 518 9.79 24.38 -9.00
CA CYS A 518 8.55 24.75 -9.65
C CYS A 518 8.11 23.65 -10.60
N VAL A 519 6.85 23.24 -10.54
CA VAL A 519 6.27 22.24 -11.45
C VAL A 519 5.18 22.92 -12.28
N THR A 520 5.22 22.72 -13.59
CA THR A 520 4.20 23.26 -14.49
C THR A 520 3.78 22.24 -15.55
N LYS A 521 2.51 22.29 -15.93
CA LYS A 521 1.94 21.41 -16.96
C LYS A 521 2.26 21.92 -18.35
N VAL A 522 2.78 21.04 -19.18
CA VAL A 522 3.12 21.32 -20.59
C VAL A 522 2.36 20.37 -21.50
N ILE A 523 1.74 20.91 -22.54
CA ILE A 523 0.98 20.15 -23.55
C ILE A 523 1.79 20.11 -24.83
N LYS A 524 2.00 18.92 -25.39
CA LYS A 524 2.52 18.74 -26.75
C LYS A 524 1.40 18.23 -27.65
N GLN A 525 1.19 18.89 -28.79
CA GLN A 525 0.31 18.45 -29.87
C GLN A 525 1.05 17.66 -30.91
#